data_13cf9d73fcc6c1e9c61e4e4ff559311e
#
_entry.id   13cf9d73fcc6c1e9c61e4e4ff559311e
#
_cell.length_a   1.000
_cell.length_b   1.000
_cell.length_c   1.000
_cell.angle_alpha   90.00
_cell.angle_beta   90.00
_cell.angle_gamma   90.00
#
_symmetry.space_group_name_H-M   'P 1'
#
loop_
_entity.id
_entity.type
_entity.pdbx_description
1 polymer ?
#
loop_
_entity_poly.entity_id
_entity_poly.type
_entity_poly.pdbx_seq_one_letter_code
_entity_poly.pdbx_strand_id
1 'polypeptide(L)'
;MTGNDVGEQVRRYRVARRLSQRALGEQAGVTSGFLSQLETGRTNASVSTLRRLADALGVGLADLVEPGPVSAARVVRADLRRTLSASDGMTKAFLTEPPFGHVEMYAVTMEVGGSTGSSQYRHGDSEEVLLVLRGSVRVELADEIHLLAAGDSIVFASSTPHRVANDGDGETELVWVNSPPTPD
;
A
#
# COMPACT_ATOMS: atom_id res chain seq x y z
N MET A 1 13.73 -24.77 -4.13
CA MET A 1 13.82 -23.31 -4.39
C MET A 1 15.26 -23.02 -4.77
N THR A 2 15.51 -22.57 -5.98
CA THR A 2 16.84 -22.19 -6.44
C THR A 2 17.08 -20.74 -6.09
N GLY A 3 18.28 -20.37 -5.63
CA GLY A 3 18.63 -18.98 -5.24
C GLY A 3 18.44 -17.94 -6.36
N ASN A 4 18.12 -18.40 -7.57
CA ASN A 4 17.85 -17.58 -8.74
C ASN A 4 16.47 -16.90 -8.64
N ASP A 5 15.49 -17.52 -7.98
CA ASP A 5 14.12 -17.00 -7.91
C ASP A 5 14.02 -15.73 -7.04
N VAL A 6 14.74 -15.70 -5.92
CA VAL A 6 14.73 -14.54 -4.99
C VAL A 6 15.42 -13.32 -5.61
N GLY A 7 16.56 -13.51 -6.25
CA GLY A 7 17.29 -12.42 -6.91
C GLY A 7 16.48 -11.79 -8.05
N GLU A 8 15.75 -12.60 -8.80
CA GLU A 8 14.88 -12.14 -9.86
C GLU A 8 13.69 -11.32 -9.29
N GLN A 9 13.13 -11.73 -8.15
CA GLN A 9 12.08 -10.98 -7.47
C GLN A 9 12.58 -9.60 -6.98
N VAL A 10 13.74 -9.58 -6.32
CA VAL A 10 14.38 -8.32 -5.91
C VAL A 10 14.57 -7.39 -7.11
N ARG A 11 15.10 -7.89 -8.20
CA ARG A 11 15.28 -7.12 -9.45
C ARG A 11 13.95 -6.60 -9.99
N ARG A 12 12.92 -7.44 -10.02
CA ARG A 12 11.60 -7.09 -10.52
C ARG A 12 11.00 -5.93 -9.73
N TYR A 13 11.00 -6.03 -8.40
CA TYR A 13 10.47 -4.98 -7.53
C TYR A 13 11.30 -3.69 -7.61
N ARG A 14 12.63 -3.81 -7.68
CA ARG A 14 13.51 -2.65 -7.84
C ARG A 14 13.23 -1.89 -9.16
N VAL A 15 13.15 -2.62 -10.28
CA VAL A 15 12.87 -2.03 -11.60
C VAL A 15 11.49 -1.37 -11.63
N ALA A 16 10.48 -2.03 -11.07
CA ALA A 16 9.13 -1.49 -10.98
C ALA A 16 9.09 -0.15 -10.20
N ARG A 17 9.96 0.01 -9.17
CA ARG A 17 10.12 1.25 -8.40
C ARG A 17 11.11 2.23 -9.02
N ARG A 18 11.62 1.94 -10.21
CA ARG A 18 12.63 2.76 -10.92
C ARG A 18 13.90 3.03 -10.09
N LEU A 19 14.21 2.16 -9.14
CA LEU A 19 15.42 2.26 -8.32
C LEU A 19 16.64 1.71 -9.07
N SER A 20 17.78 2.41 -8.97
CA SER A 20 19.05 1.84 -9.35
C SER A 20 19.53 0.82 -8.30
N GLN A 21 20.42 -0.11 -8.66
CA GLN A 21 21.04 -1.02 -7.67
C GLN A 21 21.77 -0.25 -6.57
N ARG A 22 22.34 0.92 -6.90
CA ARG A 22 22.97 1.79 -5.92
C ARG A 22 21.96 2.36 -4.94
N ALA A 23 20.85 2.91 -5.43
CA ALA A 23 19.80 3.51 -4.58
C ALA A 23 19.17 2.48 -3.64
N LEU A 24 18.81 1.29 -4.16
CA LEU A 24 18.30 0.21 -3.31
C LEU A 24 19.36 -0.28 -2.32
N GLY A 25 20.64 -0.34 -2.73
CA GLY A 25 21.74 -0.73 -1.84
C GLY A 25 21.91 0.22 -0.67
N GLU A 26 21.84 1.54 -0.91
CA GLU A 26 21.89 2.57 0.13
C GLU A 26 20.72 2.44 1.11
N GLN A 27 19.50 2.23 0.63
CA GLN A 27 18.30 2.06 1.47
C GLN A 27 18.35 0.77 2.31
N ALA A 28 18.77 -0.35 1.70
CA ALA A 28 18.81 -1.65 2.38
C ALA A 28 20.11 -1.92 3.15
N GLY A 29 21.09 -1.00 3.12
CA GLY A 29 22.39 -1.17 3.79
C GLY A 29 23.21 -2.31 3.19
N VAL A 30 23.19 -2.47 1.85
CA VAL A 30 24.00 -3.45 1.09
C VAL A 30 24.71 -2.76 -0.08
N THR A 31 25.77 -3.38 -0.60
CA THR A 31 26.50 -2.81 -1.74
C THR A 31 25.77 -3.07 -3.06
N SER A 32 25.94 -2.17 -4.04
CA SER A 32 25.42 -2.38 -5.39
C SER A 32 26.03 -3.63 -6.07
N GLY A 33 27.28 -3.96 -5.76
CA GLY A 33 27.93 -5.18 -6.24
C GLY A 33 27.26 -6.45 -5.68
N PHE A 34 26.89 -6.45 -4.39
CA PHE A 34 26.12 -7.54 -3.79
C PHE A 34 24.75 -7.68 -4.48
N LEU A 35 24.04 -6.57 -4.69
CA LEU A 35 22.75 -6.59 -5.38
C LEU A 35 22.85 -7.12 -6.81
N SER A 36 23.88 -6.71 -7.54
CA SER A 36 24.14 -7.22 -8.88
C SER A 36 24.35 -8.74 -8.89
N GLN A 37 25.10 -9.27 -7.93
CA GLN A 37 25.32 -10.72 -7.80
C GLN A 37 24.04 -11.45 -7.35
N LEU A 38 23.28 -10.89 -6.44
CA LEU A 38 22.01 -11.45 -5.97
C LEU A 38 21.01 -11.51 -7.12
N GLU A 39 20.80 -10.41 -7.84
CA GLU A 39 19.84 -10.31 -8.96
C GLU A 39 20.21 -11.22 -10.16
N THR A 40 21.47 -11.60 -10.27
CA THR A 40 21.96 -12.55 -11.30
C THR A 40 22.09 -13.99 -10.78
N GLY A 41 21.64 -14.27 -9.54
CA GLY A 41 21.68 -15.60 -8.93
C GLY A 41 23.11 -16.10 -8.63
N ARG A 42 24.10 -15.21 -8.57
CA ARG A 42 25.49 -15.55 -8.28
C ARG A 42 25.84 -15.58 -6.80
N THR A 43 24.94 -15.08 -5.97
CA THR A 43 25.03 -15.12 -4.49
C THR A 43 23.64 -15.27 -3.89
N ASN A 44 23.60 -15.65 -2.60
CA ASN A 44 22.38 -15.73 -1.82
C ASN A 44 22.38 -14.65 -0.74
N ALA A 45 21.19 -14.27 -0.30
CA ALA A 45 21.00 -13.36 0.81
C ALA A 45 20.53 -14.10 2.07
N SER A 46 21.00 -13.65 3.24
CA SER A 46 20.45 -14.10 4.52
C SER A 46 19.02 -13.60 4.70
N VAL A 47 18.23 -14.24 5.55
CA VAL A 47 16.86 -13.81 5.89
C VAL A 47 16.84 -12.36 6.39
N SER A 48 17.84 -11.97 7.21
CA SER A 48 17.97 -10.59 7.70
C SER A 48 18.25 -9.59 6.58
N THR A 49 19.03 -9.98 5.56
CA THR A 49 19.29 -9.15 4.38
C THR A 49 18.04 -9.05 3.50
N LEU A 50 17.32 -10.17 3.31
CA LEU A 50 16.05 -10.18 2.55
C LEU A 50 14.99 -9.30 3.22
N ARG A 51 14.91 -9.31 4.56
CA ARG A 51 14.00 -8.43 5.28
C ARG A 51 14.30 -6.95 5.00
N ARG A 52 15.55 -6.52 5.12
CA ARG A 52 15.95 -5.14 4.81
C ARG A 52 15.69 -4.75 3.34
N LEU A 53 15.87 -5.69 2.41
CA LEU A 53 15.53 -5.48 1.00
C LEU A 53 14.02 -5.38 0.80
N ALA A 54 13.23 -6.21 1.49
CA ALA A 54 11.77 -6.15 1.45
C ALA A 54 11.27 -4.80 2.00
N ASP A 55 11.78 -4.37 3.15
CA ASP A 55 11.46 -3.08 3.77
C ASP A 55 11.80 -1.91 2.81
N ALA A 56 13.02 -1.90 2.25
CA ALA A 56 13.45 -0.88 1.28
C ALA A 56 12.65 -0.89 -0.03
N LEU A 57 12.12 -2.04 -0.41
CA LEU A 57 11.24 -2.21 -1.56
C LEU A 57 9.77 -2.00 -1.22
N GLY A 58 9.39 -1.84 0.07
CA GLY A 58 8.00 -1.74 0.50
C GLY A 58 7.17 -2.97 0.11
N VAL A 59 7.70 -4.18 0.34
CA VAL A 59 7.04 -5.47 0.07
C VAL A 59 7.20 -6.39 1.26
N GLY A 60 6.35 -7.40 1.39
CA GLY A 60 6.53 -8.45 2.38
C GLY A 60 7.74 -9.34 2.05
N LEU A 61 8.40 -9.89 3.09
CA LEU A 61 9.47 -10.87 2.89
C LEU A 61 8.98 -12.08 2.07
N ALA A 62 7.73 -12.50 2.25
CA ALA A 62 7.11 -13.58 1.51
C ALA A 62 7.08 -13.30 0.00
N ASP A 63 6.88 -12.05 -0.41
CA ASP A 63 6.85 -11.65 -1.82
C ASP A 63 8.20 -11.83 -2.53
N LEU A 64 9.29 -11.78 -1.77
CA LEU A 64 10.64 -12.04 -2.30
C LEU A 64 10.97 -13.52 -2.37
N VAL A 65 10.44 -14.32 -1.43
CA VAL A 65 10.81 -15.74 -1.24
C VAL A 65 9.86 -16.68 -1.96
N GLU A 66 8.58 -16.36 -1.95
CA GLU A 66 7.54 -17.14 -2.61
C GLU A 66 6.85 -16.29 -3.70
N PRO A 67 7.44 -16.23 -4.90
CA PRO A 67 6.78 -15.51 -5.97
C PRO A 67 5.46 -16.18 -6.31
N GLY A 68 4.38 -15.63 -5.80
CA GLY A 68 3.06 -16.03 -6.27
C GLY A 68 2.96 -15.80 -7.78
N PRO A 69 2.14 -16.53 -8.51
CA PRO A 69 1.99 -16.37 -9.96
C PRO A 69 1.53 -14.95 -10.28
N VAL A 70 2.44 -14.14 -10.79
CA VAL A 70 2.23 -12.70 -11.09
C VAL A 70 1.28 -12.48 -12.25
N SER A 71 0.90 -13.53 -12.97
CA SER A 71 0.09 -13.43 -14.19
C SER A 71 -1.34 -13.95 -14.06
N ALA A 72 -1.75 -14.51 -12.94
CA ALA A 72 -3.12 -14.93 -12.76
C ALA A 72 -3.99 -13.76 -12.30
N ALA A 73 -5.02 -13.42 -13.05
CA ALA A 73 -6.05 -12.52 -12.59
C ALA A 73 -6.61 -13.03 -11.25
N ARG A 74 -6.62 -12.18 -10.22
CA ARG A 74 -7.20 -12.49 -8.92
C ARG A 74 -8.57 -11.84 -8.85
N VAL A 75 -9.59 -12.65 -8.58
CA VAL A 75 -10.96 -12.15 -8.37
C VAL A 75 -11.24 -12.15 -6.88
N VAL A 76 -11.42 -10.99 -6.30
CA VAL A 76 -11.86 -10.81 -4.91
C VAL A 76 -13.38 -10.62 -4.94
N ARG A 77 -14.12 -11.65 -4.50
CA ARG A 77 -15.58 -11.61 -4.46
C ARG A 77 -16.06 -10.71 -3.33
N ALA A 78 -17.10 -9.92 -3.60
CA ALA A 78 -17.59 -8.91 -2.65
C ALA A 78 -18.01 -9.51 -1.30
N ASP A 79 -18.64 -10.67 -1.32
CA ASP A 79 -19.11 -11.41 -0.16
C ASP A 79 -18.01 -12.13 0.64
N LEU A 80 -16.80 -12.25 0.07
CA LEU A 80 -15.64 -12.88 0.69
C LEU A 80 -14.53 -11.89 1.07
N ARG A 81 -14.75 -10.59 0.88
CA ARG A 81 -13.76 -9.57 1.21
C ARG A 81 -13.43 -9.58 2.70
N ARG A 82 -12.13 -9.61 3.00
CA ARG A 82 -11.68 -9.34 4.36
C ARG A 82 -12.01 -7.90 4.72
N THR A 83 -12.53 -7.72 5.93
CA THR A 83 -12.83 -6.39 6.48
C THR A 83 -11.81 -6.05 7.54
N LEU A 84 -11.22 -4.87 7.47
CA LEU A 84 -10.54 -4.27 8.60
C LEU A 84 -11.61 -3.66 9.49
N SER A 85 -11.55 -3.99 10.77
CA SER A 85 -12.48 -3.42 11.76
C SER A 85 -12.48 -1.92 11.67
N ALA A 86 -13.69 -1.38 11.49
CA ALA A 86 -13.90 0.03 11.53
C ALA A 86 -13.90 0.53 12.97
N SER A 87 -13.23 1.61 13.20
CA SER A 87 -13.47 2.51 14.30
C SER A 87 -14.41 3.62 13.82
N ASP A 88 -15.20 4.15 14.72
CA ASP A 88 -15.97 5.39 14.50
C ASP A 88 -16.90 5.40 13.26
N GLY A 89 -17.69 4.34 13.06
CA GLY A 89 -18.68 4.30 11.97
C GLY A 89 -18.07 4.16 10.57
N MET A 90 -16.84 3.64 10.46
CA MET A 90 -16.17 3.37 9.17
C MET A 90 -15.87 1.89 9.02
N THR A 91 -16.07 1.34 7.84
CA THR A 91 -15.69 -0.02 7.44
C THR A 91 -14.76 0.02 6.23
N LYS A 92 -13.62 -0.68 6.30
CA LYS A 92 -12.71 -0.91 5.17
C LYS A 92 -12.75 -2.38 4.76
N ALA A 93 -13.09 -2.69 3.52
CA ALA A 93 -13.04 -4.01 2.94
C ALA A 93 -11.96 -4.08 1.85
N PHE A 94 -11.08 -5.09 1.90
CA PHE A 94 -10.01 -5.24 0.92
C PHE A 94 -10.56 -5.50 -0.48
N LEU A 95 -10.12 -4.73 -1.45
CA LEU A 95 -10.31 -4.95 -2.89
C LEU A 95 -9.12 -5.71 -3.50
N THR A 96 -7.97 -5.67 -2.83
CA THR A 96 -6.76 -6.43 -3.15
C THR A 96 -6.43 -7.36 -1.99
N GLU A 97 -5.77 -8.47 -2.24
CA GLU A 97 -5.36 -9.43 -1.21
C GLU A 97 -3.85 -9.61 -1.18
N PRO A 98 -3.27 -9.87 0.01
CA PRO A 98 -1.86 -10.25 0.10
C PRO A 98 -1.54 -11.52 -0.73
N PRO A 99 -0.31 -11.64 -1.22
CA PRO A 99 0.71 -10.62 -1.18
C PRO A 99 0.34 -9.47 -2.10
N PHE A 100 0.37 -8.24 -1.56
CA PHE A 100 0.10 -7.04 -2.35
C PHE A 100 1.21 -6.84 -3.39
N GLY A 101 0.83 -6.39 -4.58
CA GLY A 101 1.80 -5.98 -5.59
C GLY A 101 2.33 -4.57 -5.30
N HIS A 102 1.90 -3.60 -6.11
CA HIS A 102 2.27 -2.18 -5.95
C HIS A 102 1.15 -1.35 -5.34
N VAL A 103 -0.03 -1.94 -5.20
CA VAL A 103 -1.26 -1.23 -4.83
C VAL A 103 -2.01 -2.04 -3.80
N GLU A 104 -2.41 -1.38 -2.75
CA GLU A 104 -3.38 -1.85 -1.77
C GLU A 104 -4.66 -1.01 -1.92
N MET A 105 -5.80 -1.67 -2.08
CA MET A 105 -7.07 -0.99 -2.34
C MET A 105 -8.15 -1.45 -1.37
N TYR A 106 -8.99 -0.51 -0.98
CA TYR A 106 -10.13 -0.73 -0.10
C TYR A 106 -11.41 -0.16 -0.70
N ALA A 107 -12.51 -0.87 -0.53
CA ALA A 107 -13.84 -0.28 -0.50
C ALA A 107 -14.08 0.22 0.92
N VAL A 108 -14.45 1.47 1.06
CA VAL A 108 -14.71 2.09 2.36
C VAL A 108 -16.15 2.58 2.40
N THR A 109 -16.82 2.26 3.49
CA THR A 109 -18.16 2.77 3.80
C THR A 109 -18.06 3.55 5.10
N MET A 110 -18.66 4.75 5.13
CA MET A 110 -18.75 5.60 6.32
C MET A 110 -20.21 5.92 6.60
N GLU A 111 -20.68 5.59 7.79
CA GLU A 111 -21.96 6.05 8.33
C GLU A 111 -21.94 7.58 8.51
N VAL A 112 -23.10 8.20 8.71
CA VAL A 112 -23.18 9.62 9.08
C VAL A 112 -22.40 9.86 10.38
N GLY A 113 -21.46 10.79 10.36
CA GLY A 113 -20.54 11.05 11.47
C GLY A 113 -19.35 10.10 11.56
N GLY A 114 -19.28 9.08 10.68
CA GLY A 114 -18.16 8.15 10.61
C GLY A 114 -16.85 8.85 10.22
N SER A 115 -15.72 8.35 10.73
CA SER A 115 -14.41 8.96 10.46
C SER A 115 -13.25 7.99 10.62
N THR A 116 -12.06 8.41 10.17
CA THR A 116 -10.80 7.69 10.40
C THR A 116 -10.26 7.81 11.83
N GLY A 117 -10.95 8.53 12.69
CA GLY A 117 -10.60 8.76 14.09
C GLY A 117 -10.91 10.17 14.56
N SER A 118 -10.69 10.45 15.84
CA SER A 118 -10.97 11.74 16.47
C SER A 118 -9.95 12.84 16.14
N SER A 119 -8.77 12.49 15.61
CA SER A 119 -7.70 13.41 15.26
C SER A 119 -7.02 12.99 13.96
N GLN A 120 -6.29 13.92 13.35
CA GLN A 120 -5.42 13.61 12.21
C GLN A 120 -4.31 12.63 12.63
N TYR A 121 -4.00 11.71 11.76
CA TYR A 121 -2.88 10.76 11.89
C TYR A 121 -2.02 10.78 10.64
N ARG A 122 -0.86 10.16 10.71
CA ARG A 122 0.05 9.95 9.58
C ARG A 122 0.71 8.60 9.70
N HIS A 123 1.02 8.00 8.57
CA HIS A 123 1.70 6.69 8.55
C HIS A 123 2.51 6.53 7.26
N GLY A 124 3.53 5.67 7.31
CA GLY A 124 4.28 5.24 6.14
C GLY A 124 4.77 6.37 5.23
N ASP A 125 5.02 6.02 3.97
CA ASP A 125 5.47 6.90 2.89
C ASP A 125 4.80 6.49 1.56
N SER A 126 3.50 6.24 1.63
CA SER A 126 2.67 5.89 0.47
C SER A 126 2.02 7.14 -0.13
N GLU A 127 1.75 7.10 -1.41
CA GLU A 127 0.78 7.99 -2.03
C GLU A 127 -0.61 7.38 -1.83
N GLU A 128 -1.55 8.17 -1.35
CA GLU A 128 -2.93 7.78 -1.13
C GLU A 128 -3.84 8.46 -2.13
N VAL A 129 -4.79 7.71 -2.64
CA VAL A 129 -5.84 8.23 -3.52
C VAL A 129 -7.20 7.87 -2.92
N LEU A 130 -8.06 8.87 -2.73
CA LEU A 130 -9.46 8.66 -2.41
C LEU A 130 -10.31 9.05 -3.62
N LEU A 131 -11.28 8.21 -3.95
CA LEU A 131 -12.32 8.48 -4.93
C LEU A 131 -13.68 8.28 -4.26
N VAL A 132 -14.49 9.32 -4.20
CA VAL A 132 -15.85 9.25 -3.67
C VAL A 132 -16.78 8.65 -4.71
N LEU A 133 -17.43 7.53 -4.38
CA LEU A 133 -18.39 6.85 -5.27
C LEU A 133 -19.83 7.33 -4.99
N ARG A 134 -20.15 7.57 -3.71
CA ARG A 134 -21.48 8.03 -3.26
C ARG A 134 -21.35 8.88 -2.01
N GLY A 135 -22.23 9.87 -1.85
CA GLY A 135 -22.21 10.78 -0.70
C GLY A 135 -21.13 11.85 -0.81
N SER A 136 -20.61 12.27 0.32
CA SER A 136 -19.56 13.29 0.42
C SER A 136 -18.67 13.03 1.63
N VAL A 137 -17.42 13.50 1.57
CA VAL A 137 -16.48 13.46 2.70
C VAL A 137 -15.77 14.78 2.88
N ARG A 138 -15.41 15.05 4.12
CA ARG A 138 -14.44 16.08 4.48
C ARG A 138 -13.08 15.42 4.69
N VAL A 139 -12.08 15.87 3.95
CA VAL A 139 -10.68 15.46 4.07
C VAL A 139 -9.89 16.61 4.68
N GLU A 140 -9.32 16.38 5.85
CA GLU A 140 -8.38 17.29 6.50
C GLU A 140 -6.96 16.85 6.18
N LEU A 141 -6.16 17.76 5.61
CA LEU A 141 -4.75 17.54 5.28
C LEU A 141 -3.92 18.64 5.92
N ALA A 142 -3.22 18.34 7.01
CA ALA A 142 -2.55 19.33 7.84
C ALA A 142 -3.51 20.49 8.20
N ASP A 143 -3.26 21.70 7.68
CA ASP A 143 -4.08 22.90 7.95
C ASP A 143 -5.16 23.13 6.87
N GLU A 144 -5.26 22.27 5.86
CA GLU A 144 -6.21 22.40 4.75
C GLU A 144 -7.44 21.49 4.95
N ILE A 145 -8.59 21.94 4.47
CA ILE A 145 -9.85 21.18 4.46
C ILE A 145 -10.36 21.12 3.04
N HIS A 146 -10.62 19.91 2.56
CA HIS A 146 -11.20 19.63 1.26
C HIS A 146 -12.54 18.92 1.44
N LEU A 147 -13.57 19.45 0.77
CA LEU A 147 -14.91 18.81 0.71
C LEU A 147 -15.03 18.12 -0.65
N LEU A 148 -15.24 16.82 -0.64
CA LEU A 148 -15.36 16.01 -1.84
C LEU A 148 -16.76 15.44 -1.96
N ALA A 149 -17.36 15.55 -3.13
CA ALA A 149 -18.64 14.95 -3.50
C ALA A 149 -18.44 13.72 -4.40
N ALA A 150 -19.50 12.98 -4.67
CA ALA A 150 -19.46 11.83 -5.56
C ALA A 150 -18.86 12.18 -6.92
N GLY A 151 -17.85 11.42 -7.35
CA GLY A 151 -17.05 11.62 -8.55
C GLY A 151 -15.75 12.38 -8.30
N ASP A 152 -15.59 13.08 -7.18
CA ASP A 152 -14.35 13.78 -6.85
C ASP A 152 -13.29 12.81 -6.32
N SER A 153 -12.03 13.16 -6.54
CA SER A 153 -10.89 12.43 -5.99
C SER A 153 -9.83 13.37 -5.45
N ILE A 154 -9.04 12.88 -4.50
CA ILE A 154 -7.91 13.60 -3.93
C ILE A 154 -6.71 12.65 -3.84
N VAL A 155 -5.51 13.21 -4.03
CA VAL A 155 -4.23 12.51 -3.90
C VAL A 155 -3.38 13.23 -2.86
N PHE A 156 -2.81 12.48 -1.93
CA PHE A 156 -1.92 13.04 -0.89
C PHE A 156 -0.90 12.00 -0.42
N ALA A 157 0.16 12.45 0.23
CA ALA A 157 1.13 11.57 0.86
C ALA A 157 0.63 11.12 2.24
N SER A 158 0.73 9.82 2.56
CA SER A 158 0.33 9.26 3.86
C SER A 158 1.13 9.83 5.05
N SER A 159 2.32 10.38 4.77
CA SER A 159 3.14 11.12 5.74
C SER A 159 2.58 12.51 6.10
N THR A 160 1.63 13.05 5.32
CA THR A 160 0.90 14.27 5.66
C THR A 160 -0.13 13.95 6.75
N PRO A 161 -0.21 14.69 7.87
CA PRO A 161 -1.28 14.52 8.83
C PRO A 161 -2.64 14.64 8.14
N HIS A 162 -3.48 13.62 8.28
CA HIS A 162 -4.76 13.58 7.57
C HIS A 162 -5.86 12.95 8.41
N ARG A 163 -7.10 13.34 8.11
CA ARG A 163 -8.32 12.76 8.67
C ARG A 163 -9.43 12.83 7.61
N VAL A 164 -10.20 11.77 7.51
CA VAL A 164 -11.37 11.72 6.63
C VAL A 164 -12.61 11.51 7.47
N ALA A 165 -13.66 12.27 7.21
CA ALA A 165 -14.92 12.19 7.94
C ALA A 165 -16.11 12.34 6.98
N ASN A 166 -17.19 11.63 7.27
CA ASN A 166 -18.49 11.83 6.67
C ASN A 166 -19.31 12.82 7.49
N ASP A 167 -19.29 14.08 7.11
CA ASP A 167 -20.12 15.14 7.71
C ASP A 167 -21.43 15.36 6.94
N GLY A 168 -21.73 14.50 5.96
CA GLY A 168 -22.98 14.55 5.17
C GLY A 168 -24.18 14.02 5.93
N ASP A 169 -25.31 13.99 5.25
CA ASP A 169 -26.60 13.54 5.76
C ASP A 169 -26.95 12.08 5.42
N GLY A 170 -26.05 11.40 4.70
CA GLY A 170 -26.20 10.01 4.27
C GLY A 170 -24.89 9.24 4.35
N GLU A 171 -25.00 7.93 4.17
CA GLU A 171 -23.85 7.03 4.09
C GLU A 171 -22.97 7.39 2.88
N THR A 172 -21.66 7.35 3.07
CA THR A 172 -20.67 7.60 2.01
C THR A 172 -19.93 6.33 1.65
N GLU A 173 -19.74 6.13 0.35
CA GLU A 173 -18.91 5.06 -0.22
C GLU A 173 -17.74 5.67 -0.99
N LEU A 174 -16.54 5.12 -0.76
CA LEU A 174 -15.34 5.54 -1.49
C LEU A 174 -14.40 4.37 -1.76
N VAL A 175 -13.54 4.54 -2.74
CA VAL A 175 -12.37 3.70 -2.96
C VAL A 175 -11.17 4.43 -2.38
N TRP A 176 -10.39 3.69 -1.59
CA TRP A 176 -9.14 4.16 -1.00
C TRP A 176 -7.98 3.32 -1.52
N VAL A 177 -6.95 3.95 -2.03
CA VAL A 177 -5.79 3.30 -2.65
C VAL A 177 -4.53 3.78 -1.97
N ASN A 178 -3.64 2.86 -1.64
CA ASN A 178 -2.29 3.13 -1.13
C ASN A 178 -1.25 2.55 -2.09
N SER A 179 -0.27 3.34 -2.47
CA SER A 179 0.85 2.91 -3.31
C SER A 179 2.18 3.55 -2.86
N PRO A 180 3.18 2.76 -2.45
CA PRO A 180 3.13 1.30 -2.23
C PRO A 180 2.16 0.93 -1.09
N PRO A 181 1.82 -0.38 -0.94
CA PRO A 181 1.06 -0.85 0.22
C PRO A 181 1.68 -0.40 1.53
N THR A 182 0.82 -0.08 2.49
CA THR A 182 1.28 0.32 3.83
C THR A 182 1.93 -0.89 4.51
N PRO A 183 3.15 -0.76 5.06
CA PRO A 183 3.72 -1.82 5.90
C PRO A 183 2.85 -2.04 7.14
N ASP A 184 2.62 -3.32 7.47
CA ASP A 184 1.98 -3.75 8.73
C ASP A 184 2.84 -3.38 9.95
#